data_940db035bbd7837a42fe90b0cc72f242
#
_entry.id   940db035bbd7837a42fe90b0cc72f242
#
_cell.length_a   1.000
_cell.length_b   1.000
_cell.length_c   1.000
_cell.angle_alpha   90.00
_cell.angle_beta   90.00
_cell.angle_gamma   90.00
#
_symmetry.space_group_name_H-M   'P 1'
#
loop_
_entity.id
_entity.type
_entity.pdbx_description
1 polymer ?
#
loop_
_entity_poly.entity_id
_entity_poly.type
_entity_poly.pdbx_seq_one_letter_code
_entity_poly.pdbx_strand_id
1 'polypeptide(L)'
;MRQAKLAAQQRPSEAGFGAQGGDPRRGVDMDLSTCVNRYGPAPAAVEALHSIPPADILLHPYDAAERLVEVYRWATGVNGGAMIAGRGASEFIWAMGRELDHADVQVPLPAYTDYLKAFPGRGFTVSGEQIPTVEQVDAALGAGPLVIVSNPHNPTGTLLNPRELIAVADAHPAATLVVDESYIDFTSHPVGWSTLGCDIPNLVVLQSTSKFYGIAATRAGMAWCADHEQLKRLFGLQENWGLSGVDVHVACAAVRDFRWAAHSRSRMQSDSAWLADVLSGIPGLRPHRNANVHFQYAFCQRAEDVAEIFRNHGIGVRVLGAAHGANPDALRIVAPRSDERERFLGAVADVAAALAASGEAEPAQRA
;
A
#
# COMPACT_ATOMS: atom_id res chain seq x y z
N MET A 1 27.87 16.99 -13.43
CA MET A 1 26.97 17.99 -12.81
C MET A 1 27.00 17.77 -11.30
N ARG A 2 27.43 18.77 -10.53
CA ARG A 2 27.57 18.67 -9.08
C ARG A 2 26.18 18.59 -8.43
N GLN A 3 25.84 17.50 -7.77
CA GLN A 3 24.72 17.45 -6.86
C GLN A 3 24.99 18.42 -5.70
N ALA A 4 24.17 19.46 -5.60
CA ALA A 4 24.19 20.34 -4.45
C ALA A 4 23.78 19.53 -3.22
N LYS A 5 24.69 19.29 -2.30
CA LYS A 5 24.39 18.85 -0.93
C LYS A 5 23.63 20.00 -0.26
N LEU A 6 22.32 19.92 -0.23
CA LEU A 6 21.51 20.72 0.68
C LEU A 6 21.77 20.20 2.09
N ALA A 7 22.58 20.94 2.85
CA ALA A 7 22.70 20.75 4.29
C ALA A 7 21.31 21.03 4.90
N ALA A 8 20.61 19.97 5.26
CA ALA A 8 19.35 20.06 5.96
C ALA A 8 19.59 20.56 7.38
N GLN A 9 19.39 21.84 7.63
CA GLN A 9 19.17 22.31 8.99
C GLN A 9 17.94 21.58 9.54
N GLN A 10 18.13 20.85 10.64
CA GLN A 10 17.04 20.23 11.39
C GLN A 10 16.11 21.35 11.88
N ARG A 11 15.00 21.55 11.18
CA ARG A 11 13.86 22.23 11.79
C ARG A 11 13.19 21.21 12.70
N PRO A 12 12.86 21.53 13.97
CA PRO A 12 12.02 20.69 14.79
C PRO A 12 10.72 20.43 14.01
N SER A 13 10.28 19.18 13.94
CA SER A 13 8.97 18.87 13.38
C SER A 13 7.93 19.57 14.26
N GLU A 14 7.34 20.65 13.77
CA GLU A 14 6.20 21.25 14.41
C GLU A 14 5.08 20.23 14.43
N ALA A 15 4.67 19.90 15.64
CA ALA A 15 3.46 19.19 16.01
C ALA A 15 3.17 17.84 15.28
N GLY A 16 3.58 16.73 15.87
CA GLY A 16 2.74 15.53 15.95
C GLY A 16 2.50 14.72 14.68
N PHE A 17 3.02 15.10 13.53
CA PHE A 17 2.97 14.26 12.33
C PHE A 17 4.06 13.19 12.44
N GLY A 18 3.67 11.97 12.86
CA GLY A 18 4.58 10.85 13.00
C GLY A 18 5.38 10.65 11.71
N ALA A 19 6.69 10.41 11.86
CA ALA A 19 7.59 10.17 10.75
C ALA A 19 7.07 9.00 9.91
N GLN A 20 6.71 9.28 8.65
CA GLN A 20 6.44 8.24 7.67
C GLN A 20 7.78 7.76 7.07
N GLY A 21 7.85 6.52 6.57
CA GLY A 21 9.03 6.01 5.88
C GLY A 21 9.39 6.86 4.65
N GLY A 22 10.61 6.72 4.13
CA GLY A 22 11.03 7.37 2.90
C GLY A 22 11.53 8.82 3.06
N ASP A 23 11.96 9.22 4.24
CA ASP A 23 12.54 10.55 4.44
C ASP A 23 14.03 10.57 4.07
N PRO A 24 14.42 11.14 2.90
CA PRO A 24 15.82 11.18 2.44
C PRO A 24 16.72 12.02 3.35
N ARG A 25 16.16 12.85 4.24
CA ARG A 25 16.92 13.66 5.20
C ARG A 25 17.57 12.82 6.29
N ARG A 26 17.26 11.54 6.39
CA ARG A 26 17.79 10.60 7.40
C ARG A 26 19.07 9.87 6.97
N GLY A 27 19.75 10.33 5.92
CA GLY A 27 20.96 9.66 5.41
C GLY A 27 20.66 8.37 4.64
N VAL A 28 19.42 8.17 4.22
CA VAL A 28 18.98 7.04 3.40
C VAL A 28 19.00 7.46 1.94
N ASP A 29 19.71 6.71 1.12
CA ASP A 29 19.76 6.89 -0.34
C ASP A 29 19.18 5.67 -1.09
N MET A 30 19.00 4.55 -0.39
CA MET A 30 18.24 3.38 -0.87
C MET A 30 16.99 3.21 0.02
N ASP A 31 15.86 3.77 -0.40
CA ASP A 31 14.60 3.62 0.35
C ASP A 31 13.89 2.32 -0.01
N LEU A 32 13.92 1.35 0.90
CA LEU A 32 13.17 0.11 0.85
C LEU A 32 12.00 0.12 1.86
N SER A 33 11.67 1.27 2.44
CA SER A 33 10.60 1.44 3.44
C SER A 33 9.27 1.86 2.82
N THR A 34 9.28 2.56 1.68
CA THR A 34 8.08 2.95 0.94
C THR A 34 7.81 1.96 -0.19
N CYS A 35 6.54 1.53 -0.31
CA CYS A 35 6.15 0.51 -1.29
C CYS A 35 5.85 1.12 -2.67
N VAL A 36 6.72 1.99 -3.15
CA VAL A 36 6.65 2.52 -4.51
C VAL A 36 7.50 1.63 -5.43
N ASN A 37 7.01 1.40 -6.64
CA ASN A 37 7.75 0.63 -7.64
C ASN A 37 9.14 1.23 -7.89
N ARG A 38 10.17 0.45 -7.65
CA ARG A 38 11.56 0.89 -7.80
C ARG A 38 12.05 0.93 -9.26
N TYR A 39 11.27 0.39 -10.19
CA TYR A 39 11.51 0.45 -11.63
C TYR A 39 10.72 1.57 -12.33
N GLY A 40 9.88 2.31 -11.56
CA GLY A 40 9.14 3.46 -12.04
C GLY A 40 9.94 4.77 -11.96
N PRO A 41 9.37 5.86 -12.45
CA PRO A 41 8.00 5.92 -13.01
C PRO A 41 7.86 5.23 -14.37
N ALA A 42 6.60 4.87 -14.72
CA ALA A 42 6.29 4.37 -16.05
C ALA A 42 6.76 5.38 -17.11
N PRO A 43 7.43 4.96 -18.22
CA PRO A 43 7.96 5.88 -19.22
C PRO A 43 6.89 6.80 -19.81
N ALA A 44 5.70 6.29 -20.07
CA ALA A 44 4.57 7.10 -20.54
C ALA A 44 4.17 8.21 -19.55
N ALA A 45 4.32 7.99 -18.25
CA ALA A 45 4.09 9.02 -17.24
C ALA A 45 5.13 10.14 -17.30
N VAL A 46 6.39 9.79 -17.55
CA VAL A 46 7.48 10.78 -17.72
C VAL A 46 7.27 11.61 -18.98
N GLU A 47 6.88 10.97 -20.08
CA GLU A 47 6.56 11.65 -21.32
C GLU A 47 5.36 12.61 -21.15
N ALA A 48 4.31 12.13 -20.50
CA ALA A 48 3.14 12.95 -20.18
C ALA A 48 3.52 14.17 -19.32
N LEU A 49 4.41 14.01 -18.33
CA LEU A 49 4.87 15.13 -17.51
C LEU A 49 5.57 16.21 -18.34
N HIS A 50 6.31 15.83 -19.39
CA HIS A 50 6.97 16.77 -20.27
C HIS A 50 6.04 17.40 -21.33
N SER A 51 4.87 16.81 -21.53
CA SER A 51 3.89 17.24 -22.56
C SER A 51 2.55 17.69 -21.96
N ILE A 52 2.57 18.22 -20.73
CA ILE A 52 1.35 18.71 -20.06
C ILE A 52 0.67 19.76 -20.91
N PRO A 53 -0.61 19.58 -21.28
CA PRO A 53 -1.36 20.60 -21.99
C PRO A 53 -1.47 21.89 -21.17
N PRO A 54 -1.28 23.09 -21.76
CA PRO A 54 -1.45 24.33 -21.02
C PRO A 54 -2.81 24.46 -20.31
N ALA A 55 -3.86 23.89 -20.87
CA ALA A 55 -5.19 23.88 -20.27
C ALA A 55 -5.24 23.18 -18.90
N ASP A 56 -4.46 22.10 -18.70
CA ASP A 56 -4.38 21.37 -17.42
C ASP A 56 -3.72 22.19 -16.29
N ILE A 57 -3.09 23.32 -16.64
CA ILE A 57 -2.47 24.26 -15.68
C ILE A 57 -3.29 25.55 -15.53
N LEU A 58 -3.84 26.05 -16.64
CA LEU A 58 -4.49 27.36 -16.68
C LEU A 58 -5.95 27.34 -16.22
N LEU A 59 -6.63 26.22 -16.39
CA LEU A 59 -8.05 26.07 -16.09
C LEU A 59 -8.27 25.28 -14.82
N HIS A 60 -9.41 25.51 -14.16
CA HIS A 60 -9.85 24.56 -13.15
C HIS A 60 -10.07 23.18 -13.79
N PRO A 61 -9.77 22.09 -13.08
CA PRO A 61 -9.78 20.74 -13.64
C PRO A 61 -11.22 20.19 -13.76
N TYR A 62 -12.04 20.80 -14.61
CA TYR A 62 -13.48 20.52 -14.74
C TYR A 62 -13.79 19.07 -15.14
N ASP A 63 -12.92 18.43 -15.91
CA ASP A 63 -13.08 17.08 -16.47
C ASP A 63 -12.08 16.05 -15.89
N ALA A 64 -11.27 16.45 -14.91
CA ALA A 64 -10.19 15.60 -14.40
C ALA A 64 -10.72 14.31 -13.77
N ALA A 65 -11.81 14.39 -13.01
CA ALA A 65 -12.41 13.22 -12.38
C ALA A 65 -12.95 12.24 -13.44
N GLU A 66 -13.65 12.74 -14.44
CA GLU A 66 -14.21 11.95 -15.53
C GLU A 66 -13.12 11.27 -16.35
N ARG A 67 -12.05 11.98 -16.73
CA ARG A 67 -10.89 11.43 -17.45
C ARG A 67 -10.25 10.27 -16.67
N LEU A 68 -10.10 10.41 -15.36
CA LEU A 68 -9.52 9.36 -14.53
C LEU A 68 -10.45 8.16 -14.42
N VAL A 69 -11.74 8.36 -14.21
CA VAL A 69 -12.75 7.29 -14.18
C VAL A 69 -12.79 6.54 -15.51
N GLU A 70 -12.79 7.24 -16.65
CA GLU A 70 -12.77 6.63 -17.98
C GLU A 70 -11.56 5.73 -18.18
N VAL A 71 -10.39 6.18 -17.76
CA VAL A 71 -9.15 5.40 -17.91
C VAL A 71 -9.15 4.15 -17.01
N TYR A 72 -9.67 4.25 -15.79
CA TYR A 72 -9.84 3.09 -14.93
C TYR A 72 -10.83 2.08 -15.50
N ARG A 73 -12.00 2.54 -15.97
CA ARG A 73 -12.99 1.68 -16.62
C ARG A 73 -12.40 0.95 -17.82
N TRP A 74 -11.68 1.68 -18.66
CA TRP A 74 -11.01 1.10 -19.82
C TRP A 74 -9.93 0.06 -19.43
N ALA A 75 -9.10 0.36 -18.42
CA ALA A 75 -8.02 -0.52 -17.98
C ALA A 75 -8.50 -1.80 -17.30
N THR A 76 -9.60 -1.70 -16.55
CA THR A 76 -10.17 -2.81 -15.77
C THR A 76 -11.28 -3.57 -16.49
N GLY A 77 -11.87 -2.98 -17.54
CA GLY A 77 -13.04 -3.53 -18.24
C GLY A 77 -14.36 -3.40 -17.47
N VAL A 78 -14.36 -2.71 -16.33
CA VAL A 78 -15.55 -2.56 -15.47
C VAL A 78 -16.45 -1.44 -15.99
N ASN A 79 -17.65 -1.82 -16.45
CA ASN A 79 -18.64 -0.89 -17.02
C ASN A 79 -19.82 -0.60 -16.09
N GLY A 80 -20.12 -1.50 -15.15
CA GLY A 80 -21.23 -1.37 -14.18
C GLY A 80 -20.80 -0.66 -12.88
N GLY A 81 -21.81 -0.38 -12.05
CA GLY A 81 -21.61 0.31 -10.78
C GLY A 81 -21.22 1.78 -10.90
N ALA A 82 -21.12 2.44 -9.75
CA ALA A 82 -20.62 3.80 -9.65
C ALA A 82 -19.10 3.80 -9.42
N MET A 83 -18.41 4.78 -10.00
CA MET A 83 -16.98 5.00 -9.81
C MET A 83 -16.73 6.50 -9.64
N ILE A 84 -16.00 6.85 -8.61
CA ILE A 84 -15.58 8.24 -8.34
C ILE A 84 -14.06 8.32 -8.25
N ALA A 85 -13.51 9.43 -8.71
CA ALA A 85 -12.07 9.69 -8.67
C ALA A 85 -11.70 10.57 -7.47
N GLY A 86 -10.47 10.40 -6.95
CA GLY A 86 -9.95 11.17 -5.81
C GLY A 86 -8.43 11.18 -5.75
N ARG A 87 -7.88 11.90 -4.77
CA ARG A 87 -6.44 12.10 -4.56
C ARG A 87 -5.77 10.86 -3.94
N GLY A 88 -5.89 9.71 -4.62
CA GLY A 88 -5.44 8.41 -4.14
C GLY A 88 -6.37 7.80 -3.09
N ALA A 89 -6.12 6.55 -2.71
CA ALA A 89 -6.93 5.85 -1.70
C ALA A 89 -6.97 6.59 -0.35
N SER A 90 -5.91 7.32 0.00
CA SER A 90 -5.85 8.08 1.26
C SER A 90 -6.96 9.12 1.39
N GLU A 91 -7.38 9.79 0.32
CA GLU A 91 -8.50 10.74 0.39
C GLU A 91 -9.77 10.05 0.86
N PHE A 92 -10.09 8.89 0.29
CA PHE A 92 -11.27 8.13 0.65
C PHE A 92 -11.22 7.60 2.09
N ILE A 93 -10.04 7.15 2.56
CA ILE A 93 -9.84 6.72 3.95
C ILE A 93 -10.12 7.89 4.91
N TRP A 94 -9.55 9.06 4.64
CA TRP A 94 -9.76 10.24 5.46
C TRP A 94 -11.16 10.84 5.34
N ALA A 95 -11.82 10.72 4.17
CA ALA A 95 -13.22 11.10 4.00
C ALA A 95 -14.11 10.25 4.91
N MET A 96 -13.97 8.92 4.89
CA MET A 96 -14.69 8.04 5.82
C MET A 96 -14.41 8.40 7.28
N GLY A 97 -13.14 8.71 7.63
CA GLY A 97 -12.77 9.12 8.99
C GLY A 97 -13.43 10.42 9.46
N ARG A 98 -13.85 11.29 8.54
CA ARG A 98 -14.59 12.53 8.88
C ARG A 98 -16.10 12.32 8.95
N GLU A 99 -16.64 11.42 8.11
CA GLU A 99 -18.08 11.27 7.90
C GLU A 99 -18.71 10.21 8.80
N LEU A 100 -17.95 9.19 9.19
CA LEU A 100 -18.47 8.05 9.94
C LEU A 100 -18.18 8.18 11.43
N ASP A 101 -19.06 7.62 12.27
CA ASP A 101 -18.71 7.36 13.66
C ASP A 101 -17.57 6.33 13.70
N HIS A 102 -16.47 6.68 14.33
CA HIS A 102 -15.31 5.79 14.45
C HIS A 102 -15.67 4.46 15.15
N ALA A 103 -16.74 4.43 15.96
CA ALA A 103 -17.23 3.21 16.62
C ALA A 103 -17.67 2.14 15.61
N ASP A 104 -18.05 2.56 14.41
CA ASP A 104 -18.61 1.69 13.39
C ASP A 104 -17.56 1.07 12.46
N VAL A 105 -16.28 1.40 12.63
CA VAL A 105 -15.22 0.95 11.72
C VAL A 105 -14.30 -0.05 12.42
N GLN A 106 -14.00 -1.16 11.74
CA GLN A 106 -13.02 -2.16 12.18
C GLN A 106 -11.92 -2.35 11.14
N VAL A 107 -10.68 -2.53 11.62
CA VAL A 107 -9.48 -2.69 10.78
C VAL A 107 -8.62 -3.83 11.32
N PRO A 108 -8.25 -4.84 10.51
CA PRO A 108 -7.35 -5.90 10.95
C PRO A 108 -5.94 -5.39 11.20
N LEU A 109 -5.34 -5.78 12.31
CA LEU A 109 -3.98 -5.41 12.70
C LEU A 109 -2.97 -6.53 12.35
N PRO A 110 -1.74 -6.21 11.99
CA PRO A 110 -1.17 -4.86 11.79
C PRO A 110 -1.75 -4.16 10.56
N ALA A 111 -1.79 -2.84 10.57
CA ALA A 111 -2.50 -2.08 9.54
C ALA A 111 -1.70 -0.91 8.96
N TYR A 112 -2.16 -0.40 7.82
CA TYR A 112 -1.67 0.84 7.26
C TYR A 112 -1.95 2.01 8.22
N THR A 113 -0.96 2.87 8.40
CA THR A 113 -0.97 3.95 9.41
C THR A 113 -2.15 4.91 9.26
N ASP A 114 -2.59 5.18 8.02
CA ASP A 114 -3.70 6.12 7.82
C ASP A 114 -5.04 5.56 8.28
N TYR A 115 -5.24 4.23 8.25
CA TYR A 115 -6.42 3.63 8.87
C TYR A 115 -6.44 3.91 10.38
N LEU A 116 -5.31 3.69 11.06
CA LEU A 116 -5.21 3.87 12.50
C LEU A 116 -5.33 5.35 12.93
N LYS A 117 -4.95 6.27 12.04
CA LYS A 117 -5.09 7.71 12.27
C LYS A 117 -6.50 8.21 11.96
N ALA A 118 -7.10 7.71 10.88
CA ALA A 118 -8.47 8.08 10.50
C ALA A 118 -9.50 7.49 11.46
N PHE A 119 -9.21 6.30 12.04
CA PHE A 119 -10.10 5.57 12.96
C PHE A 119 -9.37 5.17 14.24
N PRO A 120 -9.07 6.10 15.15
CA PRO A 120 -8.31 5.83 16.37
C PRO A 120 -8.98 4.78 17.26
N GLY A 121 -8.21 3.77 17.68
CA GLY A 121 -8.68 2.72 18.59
C GLY A 121 -9.59 1.65 17.96
N ARG A 122 -9.66 1.57 16.63
CA ARG A 122 -10.57 0.67 15.90
C ARG A 122 -9.88 -0.54 15.27
N GLY A 123 -8.62 -0.76 15.54
CA GLY A 123 -7.94 -1.99 15.14
C GLY A 123 -8.42 -3.18 15.95
N PHE A 124 -8.70 -4.32 15.30
CA PHE A 124 -8.85 -5.60 15.96
C PHE A 124 -7.62 -6.47 15.73
N THR A 125 -7.21 -7.19 16.78
CA THR A 125 -6.06 -8.07 16.69
C THR A 125 -6.41 -9.31 15.89
N VAL A 126 -5.67 -9.54 14.83
CA VAL A 126 -5.73 -10.78 14.09
C VAL A 126 -5.08 -11.88 14.95
N SER A 127 -5.78 -12.97 15.23
CA SER A 127 -5.27 -14.07 16.04
C SER A 127 -4.13 -14.82 15.33
N GLY A 128 -3.21 -15.38 16.11
CA GLY A 128 -2.10 -16.18 15.58
C GLY A 128 -0.94 -15.34 15.05
N GLU A 129 -0.52 -15.57 13.82
CA GLU A 129 0.67 -14.94 13.23
C GLU A 129 0.45 -13.49 12.75
N GLN A 130 -0.65 -12.83 13.09
CA GLN A 130 -1.01 -11.48 12.67
C GLN A 130 -1.15 -11.33 11.13
N ILE A 131 -1.57 -12.40 10.49
CA ILE A 131 -1.87 -12.43 9.05
C ILE A 131 -3.39 -12.48 8.90
N PRO A 132 -4.03 -11.51 8.24
CA PRO A 132 -5.48 -11.50 8.11
C PRO A 132 -5.98 -12.70 7.29
N THR A 133 -7.11 -13.25 7.70
CA THR A 133 -7.83 -14.30 6.98
C THR A 133 -9.25 -13.83 6.63
N VAL A 134 -9.90 -14.53 5.70
CA VAL A 134 -11.27 -14.21 5.30
C VAL A 134 -12.25 -14.46 6.47
N GLU A 135 -12.02 -15.50 7.27
CA GLU A 135 -12.85 -15.82 8.45
C GLU A 135 -12.82 -14.70 9.51
N GLN A 136 -11.69 -13.99 9.63
CA GLN A 136 -11.57 -12.87 10.54
C GLN A 136 -12.31 -11.64 10.00
N VAL A 137 -12.29 -11.43 8.68
CA VAL A 137 -13.10 -10.38 8.02
C VAL A 137 -14.58 -10.68 8.19
N ASP A 138 -14.99 -11.93 8.01
CA ASP A 138 -16.37 -12.42 8.22
C ASP A 138 -16.84 -12.16 9.66
N ALA A 139 -16.06 -12.59 10.64
CA ALA A 139 -16.34 -12.36 12.06
C ALA A 139 -16.45 -10.86 12.40
N ALA A 140 -15.57 -10.04 11.83
CA ALA A 140 -15.58 -8.58 12.04
C ALA A 140 -16.81 -7.92 11.42
N LEU A 141 -17.26 -8.33 10.23
CA LEU A 141 -18.50 -7.87 9.60
C LEU A 141 -19.74 -8.31 10.38
N GLY A 142 -19.71 -9.49 11.00
CA GLY A 142 -20.76 -9.95 11.90
C GLY A 142 -20.85 -9.16 13.22
N ALA A 143 -19.76 -8.51 13.62
CA ALA A 143 -19.65 -7.77 14.88
C ALA A 143 -19.79 -6.24 14.73
N GLY A 144 -19.68 -5.69 13.51
CA GLY A 144 -19.71 -4.24 13.29
C GLY A 144 -20.18 -3.86 11.88
N PRO A 145 -20.63 -2.60 11.70
CA PRO A 145 -21.27 -2.17 10.47
C PRO A 145 -20.31 -1.89 9.31
N LEU A 146 -18.98 -1.77 9.57
CA LEU A 146 -18.01 -1.52 8.53
C LEU A 146 -16.64 -2.13 8.84
N VAL A 147 -16.07 -2.83 7.87
CA VAL A 147 -14.69 -3.36 7.92
C VAL A 147 -13.89 -2.78 6.74
N ILE A 148 -12.66 -2.32 7.02
CA ILE A 148 -11.69 -1.92 5.98
C ILE A 148 -10.55 -2.92 5.99
N VAL A 149 -10.28 -3.56 4.85
CA VAL A 149 -9.15 -4.46 4.66
C VAL A 149 -8.40 -4.10 3.37
N SER A 150 -7.06 -4.06 3.40
CA SER A 150 -6.30 -3.96 2.15
C SER A 150 -6.08 -5.34 1.53
N ASN A 151 -6.21 -5.46 0.22
CA ASN A 151 -6.00 -6.70 -0.52
C ASN A 151 -5.29 -6.45 -1.87
N PRO A 152 -3.99 -6.78 -2.03
CA PRO A 152 -3.08 -7.40 -1.04
C PRO A 152 -2.91 -6.60 0.24
N HIS A 153 -2.77 -7.32 1.35
CA HIS A 153 -2.72 -6.71 2.67
C HIS A 153 -1.42 -5.95 2.90
N ASN A 154 -1.53 -4.72 3.35
CA ASN A 154 -0.42 -3.92 3.82
C ASN A 154 -0.48 -3.85 5.35
N PRO A 155 0.49 -4.45 6.07
CA PRO A 155 1.89 -4.64 5.65
C PRO A 155 2.30 -6.07 5.25
N THR A 156 1.46 -7.09 5.37
CA THR A 156 1.92 -8.48 5.29
C THR A 156 2.10 -9.03 3.88
N GLY A 157 1.50 -8.40 2.87
CA GLY A 157 1.51 -8.89 1.48
C GLY A 157 0.54 -10.06 1.23
N THR A 158 -0.24 -10.46 2.23
CA THR A 158 -1.26 -11.51 2.10
C THR A 158 -2.29 -11.11 1.04
N LEU A 159 -2.63 -12.06 0.19
CA LEU A 159 -3.68 -11.92 -0.82
C LEU A 159 -4.86 -12.81 -0.43
N LEU A 160 -5.94 -12.19 0.00
CA LEU A 160 -7.20 -12.87 0.30
C LEU A 160 -7.93 -13.22 -0.99
N ASN A 161 -8.64 -14.33 -0.97
CA ASN A 161 -9.39 -14.76 -2.14
C ASN A 161 -10.57 -13.80 -2.42
N PRO A 162 -10.62 -13.14 -3.59
CA PRO A 162 -11.67 -12.16 -3.87
C PRO A 162 -13.08 -12.76 -3.90
N ARG A 163 -13.22 -14.03 -4.31
CA ARG A 163 -14.53 -14.71 -4.31
C ARG A 163 -15.06 -14.94 -2.90
N GLU A 164 -14.16 -15.24 -1.96
CA GLU A 164 -14.52 -15.41 -0.55
C GLU A 164 -14.86 -14.06 0.09
N LEU A 165 -14.10 -12.99 -0.21
CA LEU A 165 -14.45 -11.62 0.24
C LEU A 165 -15.81 -11.18 -0.29
N ILE A 166 -16.11 -11.46 -1.55
CA ILE A 166 -17.43 -11.19 -2.16
C ILE A 166 -18.52 -11.97 -1.44
N ALA A 167 -18.33 -13.26 -1.18
CA ALA A 167 -19.29 -14.10 -0.48
C ALA A 167 -19.52 -13.64 0.97
N VAL A 168 -18.47 -13.20 1.66
CA VAL A 168 -18.58 -12.65 3.02
C VAL A 168 -19.38 -11.33 3.00
N ALA A 169 -19.12 -10.43 2.05
CA ALA A 169 -19.90 -9.20 1.93
C ALA A 169 -21.40 -9.47 1.64
N ASP A 170 -21.69 -10.45 0.78
CA ASP A 170 -23.07 -10.88 0.46
C ASP A 170 -23.79 -11.47 1.69
N ALA A 171 -23.06 -12.19 2.52
CA ALA A 171 -23.59 -12.78 3.76
C ALA A 171 -23.94 -11.73 4.84
N HIS A 172 -23.36 -10.52 4.77
CA HIS A 172 -23.56 -9.43 5.72
C HIS A 172 -24.14 -8.16 5.07
N PRO A 173 -25.36 -8.19 4.48
CA PRO A 173 -25.90 -7.08 3.68
C PRO A 173 -26.13 -5.78 4.47
N ALA A 174 -26.21 -5.86 5.80
CA ALA A 174 -26.33 -4.69 6.67
C ALA A 174 -24.98 -4.03 7.04
N ALA A 175 -23.88 -4.71 6.78
CA ALA A 175 -22.52 -4.20 7.01
C ALA A 175 -21.87 -3.82 5.69
N THR A 176 -20.82 -3.01 5.74
CA THR A 176 -20.03 -2.60 4.56
C THR A 176 -18.63 -3.18 4.62
N LEU A 177 -18.21 -3.83 3.55
CA LEU A 177 -16.81 -4.23 3.34
C LEU A 177 -16.13 -3.24 2.40
N VAL A 178 -15.08 -2.56 2.88
CA VAL A 178 -14.20 -1.72 2.06
C VAL A 178 -12.92 -2.49 1.79
N VAL A 179 -12.64 -2.78 0.53
CA VAL A 179 -11.42 -3.46 0.08
C VAL A 179 -10.48 -2.45 -0.56
N ASP A 180 -9.37 -2.14 0.12
CA ASP A 180 -8.34 -1.26 -0.42
C ASP A 180 -7.36 -2.08 -1.29
N GLU A 181 -7.52 -1.96 -2.59
CA GLU A 181 -6.73 -2.63 -3.61
C GLU A 181 -5.55 -1.78 -4.11
N SER A 182 -4.99 -0.89 -3.29
CA SER A 182 -3.84 -0.03 -3.67
C SER A 182 -2.60 -0.80 -4.12
N TYR A 183 -2.54 -2.11 -3.87
CA TYR A 183 -1.44 -3.00 -4.29
C TYR A 183 -1.85 -4.06 -5.30
N ILE A 184 -3.07 -4.03 -5.81
CA ILE A 184 -3.60 -5.09 -6.71
C ILE A 184 -2.79 -5.20 -8.00
N ASP A 185 -2.32 -4.09 -8.54
CA ASP A 185 -1.53 -4.03 -9.78
C ASP A 185 -0.18 -4.78 -9.70
N PHE A 186 0.31 -5.07 -8.49
CA PHE A 186 1.53 -5.86 -8.29
C PHE A 186 1.32 -7.36 -8.47
N THR A 187 0.07 -7.83 -8.33
CA THR A 187 -0.25 -9.26 -8.43
C THR A 187 -0.05 -9.79 -9.85
N SER A 188 0.13 -11.09 -9.99
CA SER A 188 0.35 -11.73 -11.29
C SER A 188 -0.82 -11.52 -12.27
N HIS A 189 -2.02 -11.37 -11.75
CA HIS A 189 -3.25 -11.21 -12.53
C HIS A 189 -4.21 -10.23 -11.84
N PRO A 190 -3.96 -8.89 -11.92
CA PRO A 190 -4.70 -7.88 -11.16
C PRO A 190 -6.22 -7.99 -11.27
N VAL A 191 -6.72 -8.12 -12.50
CA VAL A 191 -8.18 -8.23 -12.75
C VAL A 191 -8.77 -9.48 -12.12
N GLY A 192 -8.05 -10.61 -12.13
CA GLY A 192 -8.55 -11.87 -11.54
C GLY A 192 -8.49 -11.92 -10.02
N TRP A 193 -7.68 -11.06 -9.40
CA TRP A 193 -7.55 -10.94 -7.96
C TRP A 193 -8.29 -9.73 -7.37
N SER A 194 -8.92 -8.91 -8.21
CA SER A 194 -9.71 -7.77 -7.80
C SER A 194 -11.15 -8.17 -7.48
N THR A 195 -11.73 -7.51 -6.48
CA THR A 195 -13.17 -7.54 -6.19
C THR A 195 -13.96 -6.52 -7.01
N LEU A 196 -13.26 -5.69 -7.78
CA LEU A 196 -13.83 -4.64 -8.62
C LEU A 196 -14.77 -5.23 -9.68
N GLY A 197 -15.97 -4.66 -9.80
CA GLY A 197 -16.99 -5.09 -10.78
C GLY A 197 -17.89 -6.22 -10.30
N CYS A 198 -17.82 -6.64 -9.04
CA CYS A 198 -18.80 -7.56 -8.45
C CYS A 198 -20.18 -6.90 -8.30
N ASP A 199 -21.24 -7.71 -8.26
CA ASP A 199 -22.63 -7.23 -8.12
C ASP A 199 -23.09 -7.25 -6.65
N ILE A 200 -22.25 -6.72 -5.75
CA ILE A 200 -22.52 -6.68 -4.31
C ILE A 200 -22.63 -5.23 -3.84
N PRO A 201 -23.82 -4.78 -3.38
CA PRO A 201 -24.09 -3.36 -3.12
C PRO A 201 -23.37 -2.80 -1.88
N ASN A 202 -22.93 -3.63 -0.97
CA ASN A 202 -22.23 -3.26 0.27
C ASN A 202 -20.71 -3.53 0.24
N LEU A 203 -20.17 -3.87 -0.95
CA LEU A 203 -18.73 -3.99 -1.15
C LEU A 203 -18.19 -2.78 -1.91
N VAL A 204 -17.23 -2.08 -1.30
CA VAL A 204 -16.59 -0.88 -1.85
C VAL A 204 -15.12 -1.17 -2.14
N VAL A 205 -14.64 -0.80 -3.32
CA VAL A 205 -13.25 -1.00 -3.75
C VAL A 205 -12.53 0.34 -3.85
N LEU A 206 -11.34 0.43 -3.25
CA LEU A 206 -10.45 1.57 -3.42
C LEU A 206 -9.23 1.14 -4.25
N GLN A 207 -8.80 1.97 -5.21
CA GLN A 207 -7.55 1.74 -5.96
C GLN A 207 -6.72 3.02 -6.07
N SER A 208 -5.40 2.87 -6.30
CA SER A 208 -4.47 4.00 -6.41
C SER A 208 -3.40 3.72 -7.45
N THR A 209 -3.08 4.72 -8.28
CA THR A 209 -1.98 4.65 -9.24
C THR A 209 -0.60 4.86 -8.60
N SER A 210 -0.54 5.37 -7.37
CA SER A 210 0.67 5.92 -6.75
C SER A 210 1.81 4.90 -6.61
N LYS A 211 1.49 3.64 -6.31
CA LYS A 211 2.49 2.65 -5.90
C LYS A 211 3.07 1.90 -7.08
N PHE A 212 2.23 1.20 -7.83
CA PHE A 212 2.65 0.33 -8.91
C PHE A 212 3.29 1.11 -10.07
N TYR A 213 2.69 2.22 -10.49
CA TYR A 213 3.20 3.00 -11.62
C TYR A 213 4.40 3.88 -11.29
N GLY A 214 4.87 3.88 -10.04
CA GLY A 214 6.04 4.65 -9.60
C GLY A 214 5.83 6.17 -9.59
N ILE A 215 4.59 6.62 -9.47
CA ILE A 215 4.17 8.03 -9.53
C ILE A 215 3.57 8.51 -8.20
N ALA A 216 4.25 8.24 -7.10
CA ALA A 216 3.73 8.52 -5.75
C ALA A 216 3.44 10.02 -5.49
N ALA A 217 4.10 10.91 -6.23
CA ALA A 217 3.88 12.36 -6.14
C ALA A 217 2.56 12.79 -6.81
N THR A 218 2.11 12.06 -7.84
CA THR A 218 0.79 12.28 -8.41
C THR A 218 -0.27 11.65 -7.50
N ARG A 219 -1.28 12.43 -7.17
CA ARG A 219 -2.32 12.01 -6.24
C ARG A 219 -3.57 11.61 -7.02
N ALA A 220 -3.61 10.37 -7.52
CA ALA A 220 -4.72 9.83 -8.29
C ALA A 220 -5.13 8.43 -7.81
N GLY A 221 -6.43 8.22 -7.68
CA GLY A 221 -7.05 6.97 -7.27
C GLY A 221 -8.55 6.99 -7.53
N MET A 222 -9.22 5.89 -7.20
CA MET A 222 -10.66 5.77 -7.37
C MET A 222 -11.31 4.98 -6.23
N ALA A 223 -12.61 5.22 -6.03
CA ALA A 223 -13.51 4.35 -5.28
C ALA A 223 -14.62 3.84 -6.20
N TRP A 224 -15.00 2.58 -6.02
CA TRP A 224 -16.05 1.93 -6.79
C TRP A 224 -17.00 1.14 -5.89
N CYS A 225 -18.27 1.09 -6.27
CA CYS A 225 -19.28 0.21 -5.68
C CYS A 225 -20.36 -0.12 -6.71
N ALA A 226 -21.00 -1.29 -6.61
CA ALA A 226 -22.18 -1.61 -7.41
C ALA A 226 -23.32 -0.63 -7.12
N ASP A 227 -23.48 -0.21 -5.85
CA ASP A 227 -24.48 0.74 -5.41
C ASP A 227 -23.94 2.18 -5.34
N HIS A 228 -24.56 3.09 -6.12
CA HIS A 228 -24.23 4.52 -6.13
C HIS A 228 -24.52 5.21 -4.78
N GLU A 229 -25.59 4.85 -4.11
CA GLU A 229 -25.96 5.48 -2.83
C GLU A 229 -24.96 5.11 -1.72
N GLN A 230 -24.35 3.93 -1.80
CA GLN A 230 -23.29 3.53 -0.90
C GLN A 230 -22.05 4.43 -1.04
N LEU A 231 -21.61 4.71 -2.29
CA LEU A 231 -20.50 5.65 -2.50
C LEU A 231 -20.84 7.06 -2.03
N LYS A 232 -22.05 7.51 -2.29
CA LYS A 232 -22.51 8.83 -1.86
C LYS A 232 -22.58 8.94 -0.33
N ARG A 233 -22.99 7.89 0.37
CA ARG A 233 -23.01 7.84 1.83
C ARG A 233 -21.61 7.93 2.43
N LEU A 234 -20.64 7.26 1.82
CA LEU A 234 -19.25 7.21 2.35
C LEU A 234 -18.40 8.40 1.92
N PHE A 235 -18.66 8.99 0.76
CA PHE A 235 -17.79 9.97 0.12
C PHE A 235 -18.51 11.18 -0.46
N GLY A 236 -19.74 11.46 -0.02
CA GLY A 236 -20.59 12.50 -0.59
C GLY A 236 -20.08 13.93 -0.46
N LEU A 237 -19.12 14.17 0.45
CA LEU A 237 -18.50 15.48 0.68
C LEU A 237 -17.10 15.55 0.09
N GLN A 238 -16.97 15.30 -1.22
CA GLN A 238 -15.72 15.58 -1.92
C GLN A 238 -15.59 17.06 -2.25
N GLU A 239 -14.34 17.54 -2.20
CA GLU A 239 -14.02 18.92 -2.60
C GLU A 239 -14.26 19.12 -4.11
N ASN A 240 -14.87 20.25 -4.49
CA ASN A 240 -14.92 20.64 -5.88
C ASN A 240 -13.49 20.81 -6.42
N TRP A 241 -13.21 20.24 -7.59
CA TRP A 241 -11.89 20.32 -8.24
C TRP A 241 -10.75 19.76 -7.38
N GLY A 242 -11.04 18.73 -6.57
CA GLY A 242 -10.06 18.09 -5.69
C GLY A 242 -8.88 17.46 -6.42
N LEU A 243 -9.06 17.03 -7.68
CA LEU A 243 -8.02 16.44 -8.52
C LEU A 243 -7.32 17.51 -9.36
N SER A 244 -6.00 17.45 -9.44
CA SER A 244 -5.18 18.26 -10.34
C SER A 244 -5.26 17.70 -11.78
N GLY A 245 -5.45 18.57 -12.77
CA GLY A 245 -5.38 18.21 -14.19
C GLY A 245 -4.03 17.59 -14.57
N VAL A 246 -2.95 18.11 -13.98
CA VAL A 246 -1.57 17.59 -14.16
C VAL A 246 -1.45 16.18 -13.62
N ASP A 247 -1.94 15.93 -12.39
CA ASP A 247 -1.88 14.60 -11.77
C ASP A 247 -2.66 13.57 -12.60
N VAL A 248 -3.85 13.95 -13.05
CA VAL A 248 -4.70 13.08 -13.88
C VAL A 248 -4.06 12.83 -15.25
N HIS A 249 -3.49 13.84 -15.88
CA HIS A 249 -2.80 13.67 -17.16
C HIS A 249 -1.70 12.61 -17.08
N VAL A 250 -0.84 12.71 -16.07
CA VAL A 250 0.26 11.77 -15.82
C VAL A 250 -0.26 10.38 -15.43
N ALA A 251 -1.26 10.31 -14.55
CA ALA A 251 -1.83 9.04 -14.11
C ALA A 251 -2.51 8.28 -15.26
N CYS A 252 -3.27 8.97 -16.11
CA CYS A 252 -3.91 8.38 -17.28
C CYS A 252 -2.91 7.80 -18.28
N ALA A 253 -1.78 8.47 -18.49
CA ALA A 253 -0.71 7.96 -19.35
C ALA A 253 -0.05 6.71 -18.75
N ALA A 254 0.23 6.74 -17.43
CA ALA A 254 0.82 5.61 -16.72
C ALA A 254 -0.06 4.35 -16.80
N VAL A 255 -1.36 4.49 -16.54
CA VAL A 255 -2.32 3.38 -16.55
C VAL A 255 -2.45 2.74 -17.94
N ARG A 256 -2.28 3.53 -19.01
CA ARG A 256 -2.32 3.03 -20.39
C ARG A 256 -1.05 2.29 -20.84
N ASP A 257 0.04 2.35 -20.10
CA ASP A 257 1.30 1.69 -20.44
C ASP A 257 1.32 0.21 -20.02
N PHE A 258 0.49 -0.60 -20.66
CA PHE A 258 0.37 -2.04 -20.34
C PHE A 258 1.64 -2.84 -20.56
N ARG A 259 2.45 -2.46 -21.55
CA ARG A 259 3.70 -3.17 -21.85
C ARG A 259 4.69 -3.01 -20.72
N TRP A 260 4.88 -1.78 -20.27
CA TRP A 260 5.71 -1.49 -19.10
C TRP A 260 5.13 -2.15 -17.85
N ALA A 261 3.82 -2.07 -17.64
CA ALA A 261 3.17 -2.67 -16.47
C ALA A 261 3.40 -4.19 -16.41
N ALA A 262 3.21 -4.92 -17.52
CA ALA A 262 3.44 -6.36 -17.56
C ALA A 262 4.91 -6.71 -17.28
N HIS A 263 5.85 -6.00 -17.90
CA HIS A 263 7.29 -6.23 -17.70
C HIS A 263 7.72 -5.89 -16.27
N SER A 264 7.27 -4.75 -15.75
CA SER A 264 7.59 -4.30 -14.39
C SER A 264 7.07 -5.29 -13.33
N ARG A 265 5.84 -5.79 -13.51
CA ARG A 265 5.24 -6.79 -12.62
C ARG A 265 6.08 -8.07 -12.55
N SER A 266 6.47 -8.63 -13.69
CA SER A 266 7.30 -9.84 -13.74
C SER A 266 8.64 -9.66 -13.03
N ARG A 267 9.30 -8.51 -13.23
CA ARG A 267 10.56 -8.20 -12.53
C ARG A 267 10.37 -8.12 -11.03
N MET A 268 9.36 -7.38 -10.56
CA MET A 268 9.13 -7.19 -9.13
C MET A 268 8.75 -8.49 -8.42
N GLN A 269 8.03 -9.40 -9.09
CA GLN A 269 7.75 -10.72 -8.54
C GLN A 269 9.03 -11.54 -8.37
N SER A 270 9.92 -11.52 -9.35
CA SER A 270 11.23 -12.18 -9.26
C SER A 270 12.10 -11.58 -8.15
N ASP A 271 12.11 -10.26 -8.01
CA ASP A 271 12.87 -9.58 -6.95
C ASP A 271 12.29 -9.87 -5.56
N SER A 272 10.97 -9.95 -5.44
CA SER A 272 10.29 -10.29 -4.19
C SER A 272 10.60 -11.74 -3.75
N ALA A 273 10.60 -12.68 -4.68
CA ALA A 273 10.98 -14.07 -4.41
C ALA A 273 12.44 -14.16 -3.93
N TRP A 274 13.36 -13.47 -4.64
CA TRP A 274 14.76 -13.39 -4.23
C TRP A 274 14.91 -12.80 -2.81
N LEU A 275 14.18 -11.72 -2.51
CA LEU A 275 14.22 -11.12 -1.17
C LEU A 275 13.72 -12.10 -0.09
N ALA A 276 12.65 -12.84 -0.37
CA ALA A 276 12.11 -13.83 0.56
C ALA A 276 13.14 -14.92 0.88
N ASP A 277 13.90 -15.38 -0.13
CA ASP A 277 14.96 -16.37 0.06
C ASP A 277 16.11 -15.80 0.91
N VAL A 278 16.54 -14.58 0.64
CA VAL A 278 17.60 -13.90 1.41
C VAL A 278 17.18 -13.74 2.88
N LEU A 279 15.99 -13.23 3.14
CA LEU A 279 15.51 -13.01 4.51
C LEU A 279 15.31 -14.33 5.29
N SER A 280 14.92 -15.39 4.61
CA SER A 280 14.79 -16.72 5.22
C SER A 280 16.12 -17.31 5.71
N GLY A 281 17.24 -16.83 5.17
CA GLY A 281 18.59 -17.22 5.58
C GLY A 281 19.12 -16.46 6.80
N ILE A 282 18.40 -15.48 7.34
CA ILE A 282 18.85 -14.67 8.46
C ILE A 282 18.28 -15.23 9.78
N PRO A 283 19.15 -15.71 10.72
CA PRO A 283 18.72 -16.15 12.03
C PRO A 283 17.91 -15.05 12.76
N GLY A 284 16.81 -15.41 13.39
CA GLY A 284 15.97 -14.46 14.12
C GLY A 284 14.99 -13.63 13.24
N LEU A 285 15.05 -13.72 11.91
CA LEU A 285 14.05 -13.23 11.00
C LEU A 285 13.12 -14.36 10.52
N ARG A 286 11.81 -14.14 10.59
CA ARG A 286 10.81 -15.06 10.04
C ARG A 286 9.96 -14.34 8.99
N PRO A 287 10.33 -14.42 7.70
CA PRO A 287 9.54 -13.79 6.65
C PRO A 287 8.21 -14.50 6.47
N HIS A 288 7.13 -13.72 6.37
CA HIS A 288 5.86 -14.18 5.82
C HIS A 288 5.98 -14.15 4.30
N ARG A 289 6.39 -15.30 3.73
CA ARG A 289 6.67 -15.40 2.29
C ARG A 289 5.42 -15.14 1.47
N ASN A 290 5.49 -14.17 0.59
CA ASN A 290 4.45 -13.91 -0.40
C ASN A 290 5.07 -13.66 -1.78
N ALA A 291 4.30 -13.94 -2.84
CA ALA A 291 4.66 -13.64 -4.23
C ALA A 291 3.72 -12.59 -4.85
N ASN A 292 2.88 -11.95 -4.05
CA ASN A 292 1.77 -11.12 -4.51
C ASN A 292 2.15 -9.65 -4.66
N VAL A 293 3.15 -9.22 -3.88
CA VAL A 293 3.64 -7.84 -3.86
C VAL A 293 5.17 -7.81 -3.88
N HIS A 294 5.73 -6.64 -4.11
CA HIS A 294 7.17 -6.41 -4.26
C HIS A 294 7.90 -6.18 -2.92
N PHE A 295 7.29 -6.51 -1.81
CA PHE A 295 7.88 -6.42 -0.48
C PHE A 295 7.64 -7.69 0.34
N GLN A 296 8.48 -7.90 1.34
CA GLN A 296 8.32 -8.97 2.31
C GLN A 296 8.06 -8.37 3.70
N TYR A 297 7.19 -9.05 4.46
CA TYR A 297 6.96 -8.82 5.88
C TYR A 297 7.71 -9.87 6.66
N ALA A 298 8.52 -9.48 7.64
CA ALA A 298 9.30 -10.41 8.43
C ALA A 298 9.17 -10.09 9.92
N PHE A 299 8.77 -11.07 10.71
CA PHE A 299 8.78 -10.98 12.16
C PHE A 299 10.21 -10.89 12.67
N CYS A 300 10.47 -9.96 13.58
CA CYS A 300 11.79 -9.70 14.15
C CYS A 300 11.63 -9.02 15.51
N GLN A 301 12.02 -9.66 16.60
CA GLN A 301 11.94 -9.06 17.94
C GLN A 301 12.87 -7.85 18.11
N ARG A 302 13.93 -7.78 17.30
CA ARG A 302 14.91 -6.70 17.30
C ARG A 302 14.78 -5.82 16.04
N ALA A 303 13.55 -5.53 15.63
CA ALA A 303 13.28 -4.82 14.39
C ALA A 303 13.95 -3.44 14.31
N GLU A 304 14.01 -2.70 15.42
CA GLU A 304 14.69 -1.38 15.45
C GLU A 304 16.20 -1.50 15.30
N ASP A 305 16.85 -2.48 15.96
CA ASP A 305 18.29 -2.71 15.84
C ASP A 305 18.67 -3.13 14.41
N VAL A 306 17.86 -4.00 13.82
CA VAL A 306 18.04 -4.43 12.43
C VAL A 306 17.85 -3.25 11.47
N ALA A 307 16.86 -2.41 11.69
CA ALA A 307 16.64 -1.21 10.89
C ALA A 307 17.78 -0.21 11.01
N GLU A 308 18.41 -0.09 12.20
CA GLU A 308 19.59 0.75 12.40
C GLU A 308 20.82 0.23 11.62
N ILE A 309 21.05 -1.09 11.60
CA ILE A 309 22.11 -1.69 10.78
C ILE A 309 21.88 -1.38 9.30
N PHE A 310 20.66 -1.57 8.78
CA PHE A 310 20.35 -1.19 7.40
C PHE A 310 20.61 0.30 7.15
N ARG A 311 20.25 1.16 8.08
CA ARG A 311 20.46 2.63 7.97
C ARG A 311 21.95 2.98 7.89
N ASN A 312 22.83 2.28 8.63
CA ASN A 312 24.27 2.47 8.56
C ASN A 312 24.85 2.14 7.17
N HIS A 313 24.14 1.30 6.39
CA HIS A 313 24.43 1.06 4.97
C HIS A 313 23.69 2.03 4.03
N GLY A 314 23.03 3.08 4.56
CA GLY A 314 22.22 4.03 3.79
C GLY A 314 20.90 3.44 3.27
N ILE A 315 20.45 2.31 3.84
CA ILE A 315 19.23 1.60 3.42
C ILE A 315 18.11 1.87 4.43
N GLY A 316 16.97 2.36 3.93
CA GLY A 316 15.75 2.54 4.73
C GLY A 316 14.85 1.32 4.67
N VAL A 317 14.49 0.74 5.81
CA VAL A 317 13.46 -0.30 5.93
C VAL A 317 12.33 0.17 6.85
N ARG A 318 11.17 -0.47 6.80
CA ARG A 318 10.02 -0.09 7.63
C ARG A 318 9.93 -0.96 8.86
N VAL A 319 10.10 -0.36 10.02
CA VAL A 319 9.77 -1.00 11.30
C VAL A 319 8.28 -0.91 11.55
N LEU A 320 7.69 -1.99 12.02
CA LEU A 320 6.29 -2.13 12.39
C LEU A 320 6.25 -2.65 13.83
N GLY A 321 5.82 -1.81 14.75
CA GLY A 321 5.69 -2.13 16.16
C GLY A 321 4.26 -1.87 16.65
N ALA A 322 4.11 -1.69 17.96
CA ALA A 322 2.82 -1.48 18.62
C ALA A 322 1.99 -0.34 18.03
N ALA A 323 2.62 0.73 17.55
CA ALA A 323 1.94 1.85 16.87
C ALA A 323 1.25 1.45 15.55
N HIS A 324 1.60 0.29 14.98
CA HIS A 324 0.98 -0.29 13.80
C HIS A 324 0.08 -1.48 14.15
N GLY A 325 -0.06 -1.78 15.45
CA GLY A 325 -0.72 -2.99 15.93
C GLY A 325 0.07 -4.27 15.71
N ALA A 326 1.38 -4.18 15.43
CA ALA A 326 2.24 -5.36 15.30
C ALA A 326 2.71 -5.82 16.70
N ASN A 327 2.61 -7.14 16.94
CA ASN A 327 3.11 -7.81 18.13
C ASN A 327 3.30 -9.33 17.83
N PRO A 328 4.53 -9.83 17.74
CA PRO A 328 5.82 -9.13 17.93
C PRO A 328 6.09 -8.09 16.84
N ASP A 329 7.14 -7.29 17.07
CA ASP A 329 7.63 -6.33 16.09
C ASP A 329 8.04 -7.01 14.79
N ALA A 330 7.96 -6.27 13.70
CA ALA A 330 8.25 -6.78 12.38
C ALA A 330 8.92 -5.74 11.49
N LEU A 331 9.49 -6.20 10.41
CA LEU A 331 10.02 -5.40 9.32
C LEU A 331 9.18 -5.58 8.06
N ARG A 332 8.96 -4.51 7.32
CA ARG A 332 8.52 -4.58 5.93
C ARG A 332 9.62 -4.01 5.07
N ILE A 333 10.13 -4.83 4.14
CA ILE A 333 11.27 -4.52 3.29
C ILE A 333 10.83 -4.67 1.84
N VAL A 334 10.97 -3.61 1.06
CA VAL A 334 10.77 -3.63 -0.40
C VAL A 334 11.96 -4.33 -1.05
N ALA A 335 11.71 -5.14 -2.08
CA ALA A 335 12.79 -5.82 -2.78
C ALA A 335 13.73 -4.82 -3.46
N PRO A 336 15.05 -4.92 -3.25
CA PRO A 336 16.02 -4.11 -3.96
C PRO A 336 16.07 -4.52 -5.43
N ARG A 337 16.39 -3.57 -6.31
CA ARG A 337 16.67 -3.87 -7.71
C ARG A 337 17.97 -4.71 -7.83
N SER A 338 18.13 -5.37 -8.96
CA SER A 338 19.30 -6.22 -9.21
C SER A 338 20.63 -5.50 -9.05
N ASP A 339 20.72 -4.23 -9.42
CA ASP A 339 21.90 -3.37 -9.28
C ASP A 339 22.18 -2.90 -7.84
N GLU A 340 21.21 -3.08 -6.94
CA GLU A 340 21.30 -2.71 -5.52
C GLU A 340 21.59 -3.90 -4.60
N ARG A 341 21.55 -5.13 -5.12
CA ARG A 341 21.62 -6.37 -4.33
C ARG A 341 22.94 -6.56 -3.60
N GLU A 342 24.06 -6.20 -4.21
CA GLU A 342 25.37 -6.33 -3.57
C GLU A 342 25.43 -5.51 -2.27
N ARG A 343 25.01 -4.26 -2.31
CA ARG A 343 24.94 -3.40 -1.13
C ARG A 343 23.95 -3.93 -0.09
N PHE A 344 22.79 -4.41 -0.54
CA PHE A 344 21.79 -5.00 0.35
C PHE A 344 22.36 -6.24 1.06
N LEU A 345 23.06 -7.12 0.35
CA LEU A 345 23.67 -8.33 0.94
C LEU A 345 24.77 -7.98 1.93
N GLY A 346 25.52 -6.89 1.73
CA GLY A 346 26.48 -6.38 2.72
C GLY A 346 25.79 -6.05 4.05
N ALA A 347 24.66 -5.32 3.99
CA ALA A 347 23.87 -5.02 5.19
C ALA A 347 23.27 -6.29 5.83
N VAL A 348 22.80 -7.24 5.02
CA VAL A 348 22.27 -8.54 5.49
C VAL A 348 23.33 -9.33 6.25
N ALA A 349 24.58 -9.34 5.80
CA ALA A 349 25.67 -10.01 6.50
C ALA A 349 25.90 -9.44 7.90
N ASP A 350 25.88 -8.11 8.05
CA ASP A 350 26.02 -7.44 9.34
C ASP A 350 24.80 -7.70 10.26
N VAL A 351 23.59 -7.71 9.70
CA VAL A 351 22.37 -8.10 10.43
C VAL A 351 22.48 -9.53 10.96
N ALA A 352 22.89 -10.48 10.12
CA ALA A 352 23.02 -11.87 10.50
C ALA A 352 24.07 -12.05 11.62
N ALA A 353 25.22 -11.36 11.51
CA ALA A 353 26.26 -11.37 12.53
C ALA A 353 25.76 -10.80 13.87
N ALA A 354 25.01 -9.68 13.86
CA ALA A 354 24.49 -9.04 15.05
C ALA A 354 23.42 -9.90 15.76
N LEU A 355 22.56 -10.56 15.00
CA LEU A 355 21.53 -11.46 15.57
C LEU A 355 22.14 -12.76 16.11
N ALA A 356 23.15 -13.32 15.43
CA ALA A 356 23.86 -14.51 15.93
C ALA A 356 24.63 -14.24 17.25
N ALA A 357 25.25 -13.05 17.37
CA ALA A 357 26.00 -12.65 18.58
C ALA A 357 25.09 -12.47 19.81
N SER A 358 23.81 -12.23 19.65
CA SER A 358 22.85 -12.05 20.75
C SER A 358 22.30 -13.37 21.34
N GLY A 359 22.69 -14.51 20.81
CA GLY A 359 22.30 -15.84 21.34
C GLY A 359 20.86 -16.24 21.05
N GLU A 360 20.15 -15.53 20.19
CA GLU A 360 18.81 -15.89 19.71
C GLU A 360 18.89 -16.94 18.57
N ALA A 361 19.56 -18.06 18.87
CA ALA A 361 19.53 -19.22 18.00
C ALA A 361 18.28 -20.06 18.36
N GLU A 362 17.38 -20.16 17.37
CA GLU A 362 16.16 -20.98 17.26
C GLU A 362 14.92 -20.51 18.05
N PRO A 363 13.85 -20.17 17.33
CA PRO A 363 12.51 -20.34 17.90
C PRO A 363 12.23 -21.84 17.95
N ALA A 364 11.98 -22.36 19.16
CA ALA A 364 11.49 -23.72 19.36
C ALA A 364 10.32 -24.00 18.38
N GLN A 365 10.47 -25.01 17.54
CA GLN A 365 9.37 -25.66 16.85
C GLN A 365 8.37 -26.09 17.92
N ARG A 366 7.29 -25.37 18.08
CA ARG A 366 6.10 -25.86 18.76
C ARG A 366 5.31 -26.67 17.74
N ALA A 367 5.27 -27.95 17.97
CA ALA A 367 4.49 -28.96 17.28
C ALA A 367 2.99 -28.64 17.30
#